data_39c58952097ecf6b2ccd176a714d9f08
#
_entry.id   39c58952097ecf6b2ccd176a714d9f08
#
_cell.length_a   1.000
_cell.length_b   1.000
_cell.length_c   1.000
_cell.angle_alpha   90.00
_cell.angle_beta   90.00
_cell.angle_gamma   90.00
#
_symmetry.space_group_name_H-M   'P 1'
#
loop_
_entity.id
_entity.type
_entity.pdbx_description
1 polymer ?
#
loop_
_entity_poly.entity_id
_entity_poly.type
_entity_poly.pdbx_seq_one_letter_code
_entity_poly.pdbx_strand_id
1 'polypeptide(L)'
;MIVLDTHIWIWWVHGDSKLSQTAIAAIQAHESDVIGISAISCWEIAKLVEYDRLKLPCEISKWFEQALSYPAVQLLDLTPEIAIASTQLIGFHRDP
;
A
#
# COMPACT_ATOMS: atom_id res chain seq x y z
N MET A 1 -1.66 -2.73 -14.29
CA MET A 1 -1.05 -2.30 -13.01
C MET A 1 -2.11 -1.71 -12.10
N ILE A 2 -2.03 -2.03 -10.82
CA ILE A 2 -2.82 -1.37 -9.80
C ILE A 2 -1.86 -0.64 -8.86
N VAL A 3 -2.19 0.60 -8.44
CA VAL A 3 -1.37 1.34 -7.49
C VAL A 3 -2.13 1.43 -6.18
N LEU A 4 -1.52 0.93 -5.10
CA LEU A 4 -2.17 0.91 -3.80
C LEU A 4 -1.96 2.24 -3.08
N ASP A 5 -3.01 2.73 -2.45
CA ASP A 5 -2.89 3.83 -1.53
C ASP A 5 -2.24 3.32 -0.23
N THR A 6 -1.75 4.24 0.58
CA THR A 6 -0.95 3.91 1.75
C THR A 6 -1.68 2.99 2.72
N HIS A 7 -2.92 3.29 3.07
CA HIS A 7 -3.68 2.49 4.04
C HIS A 7 -4.04 1.12 3.49
N ILE A 8 -4.39 1.04 2.21
CA ILE A 8 -4.68 -0.25 1.57
C ILE A 8 -3.43 -1.12 1.58
N TRP A 9 -2.27 -0.56 1.30
CA TRP A 9 -1.01 -1.29 1.36
C TRP A 9 -0.74 -1.84 2.76
N ILE A 10 -0.87 -0.99 3.78
CA ILE A 10 -0.67 -1.39 5.18
C ILE A 10 -1.63 -2.53 5.55
N TRP A 11 -2.91 -2.38 5.24
CA TRP A 11 -3.92 -3.39 5.57
C TRP A 11 -3.66 -4.69 4.84
N TRP A 12 -3.24 -4.61 3.59
CA TRP A 12 -2.93 -5.80 2.80
C TRP A 12 -1.74 -6.57 3.38
N VAL A 13 -0.66 -5.88 3.70
CA VAL A 13 0.54 -6.50 4.29
C VAL A 13 0.22 -7.13 5.64
N HIS A 14 -0.60 -6.47 6.44
CA HIS A 14 -0.94 -6.95 7.79
C HIS A 14 -2.09 -7.96 7.81
N GLY A 15 -2.74 -8.21 6.69
CA GLY A 15 -3.93 -9.06 6.67
C GLY A 15 -5.07 -8.48 7.50
N ASP A 16 -5.18 -7.16 7.53
CA ASP A 16 -6.16 -6.45 8.36
C ASP A 16 -7.57 -6.59 7.78
N SER A 17 -8.54 -6.86 8.64
CA SER A 17 -9.94 -7.01 8.26
C SER A 17 -10.57 -5.72 7.73
N LYS A 18 -9.92 -4.57 7.92
CA LYS A 18 -10.36 -3.32 7.32
C LYS A 18 -10.27 -3.34 5.79
N LEU A 19 -9.46 -4.22 5.23
CA LEU A 19 -9.36 -4.36 3.78
C LEU A 19 -10.61 -5.09 3.26
N SER A 20 -11.37 -4.42 2.41
CA SER A 20 -12.63 -4.97 1.88
C SER A 20 -12.38 -6.14 0.94
N GLN A 21 -13.38 -7.01 0.77
CA GLN A 21 -13.30 -8.09 -0.21
C GLN A 21 -13.14 -7.57 -1.64
N THR A 22 -13.75 -6.43 -1.94
CA THR A 22 -13.59 -5.79 -3.24
C THR A 22 -12.15 -5.37 -3.49
N ALA A 23 -11.49 -4.78 -2.49
CA ALA A 23 -10.10 -4.38 -2.59
C ALA A 23 -9.19 -5.61 -2.72
N ILE A 24 -9.44 -6.65 -1.93
CA ILE A 24 -8.68 -7.91 -2.02
C ILE A 24 -8.78 -8.50 -3.42
N ALA A 25 -9.99 -8.55 -3.97
CA ALA A 25 -10.20 -9.08 -5.33
C ALA A 25 -9.47 -8.25 -6.39
N ALA A 26 -9.47 -6.92 -6.23
CA ALA A 26 -8.76 -6.03 -7.16
C ALA A 26 -7.25 -6.27 -7.11
N ILE A 27 -6.69 -6.45 -5.92
CA ILE A 27 -5.26 -6.74 -5.76
C ILE A 27 -4.93 -8.11 -6.36
N GLN A 28 -5.75 -9.13 -6.08
CA GLN A 28 -5.55 -10.48 -6.61
C GLN A 28 -5.58 -10.50 -8.13
N ALA A 29 -6.41 -9.68 -8.75
CA ALA A 29 -6.50 -9.58 -10.20
C ALA A 29 -5.20 -9.07 -10.84
N HIS A 30 -4.33 -8.44 -10.07
CA HIS A 30 -3.06 -7.88 -10.55
C HIS A 30 -1.82 -8.64 -10.04
N GLU A 31 -2.00 -9.79 -9.40
CA GLU A 31 -0.87 -10.57 -8.88
C GLU A 31 0.05 -11.12 -9.98
N SER A 32 -0.46 -11.29 -11.18
CA SER A 32 0.35 -11.69 -12.35
C SER A 32 0.78 -10.51 -13.20
N ASP A 33 0.52 -9.31 -12.77
CA ASP A 33 0.86 -8.05 -13.42
C ASP A 33 1.75 -7.24 -12.47
N VAL A 34 1.37 -6.01 -12.14
CA VAL A 34 2.13 -5.12 -11.25
C VAL A 34 1.23 -4.56 -10.16
N ILE A 35 1.67 -4.71 -8.92
CA ILE A 35 1.10 -4.03 -7.75
C ILE A 35 2.07 -2.91 -7.39
N GLY A 36 1.73 -1.68 -7.76
CA GLY A 36 2.61 -0.54 -7.60
C GLY A 36 2.46 0.13 -6.25
N ILE A 37 3.59 0.47 -5.64
CA ILE A 37 3.65 1.23 -4.40
C ILE A 37 4.38 2.53 -4.71
N SER A 38 3.73 3.67 -4.48
CA SER A 38 4.35 4.97 -4.69
C SER A 38 5.38 5.27 -3.59
N ALA A 39 6.47 5.91 -3.97
CA ALA A 39 7.47 6.38 -3.00
C ALA A 39 6.84 7.28 -1.92
N ILE A 40 5.79 8.02 -2.25
CA ILE A 40 5.10 8.87 -1.25
C ILE A 40 4.45 8.02 -0.15
N SER A 41 3.99 6.81 -0.46
CA SER A 41 3.42 5.93 0.56
C SER A 41 4.46 5.50 1.58
N CYS A 42 5.71 5.28 1.16
CA CYS A 42 6.79 4.99 2.08
C CYS A 42 7.04 6.17 3.03
N TRP A 43 7.02 7.40 2.48
CA TRP A 43 7.19 8.60 3.29
C TRP A 43 6.03 8.76 4.29
N GLU A 44 4.79 8.53 3.84
CA GLU A 44 3.62 8.61 4.71
C GLU A 44 3.70 7.60 5.86
N ILE A 45 4.11 6.37 5.58
CA ILE A 45 4.28 5.36 6.63
C ILE A 45 5.35 5.80 7.62
N ALA A 46 6.48 6.31 7.14
CA ALA A 46 7.53 6.81 8.01
C ALA A 46 7.01 7.92 8.93
N LYS A 47 6.18 8.82 8.40
CA LYS A 47 5.56 9.88 9.19
C LYS A 47 4.58 9.34 10.22
N LEU A 48 3.75 8.38 9.84
CA LEU A 48 2.80 7.77 10.77
C LEU A 48 3.52 7.10 11.95
N VAL A 49 4.63 6.42 11.68
CA VAL A 49 5.44 5.80 12.72
C VAL A 49 6.12 6.86 13.60
N GLU A 50 6.68 7.90 12.97
CA GLU A 50 7.33 9.00 13.68
C GLU A 50 6.38 9.69 14.68
N TYR A 51 5.12 9.90 14.28
CA TYR A 51 4.11 10.54 15.11
C TYR A 51 3.31 9.56 15.97
N ASP A 52 3.78 8.33 16.08
CA ASP A 52 3.19 7.31 16.94
C ASP A 52 1.73 6.97 16.59
N ARG A 53 1.38 7.13 15.31
CA ARG A 53 0.03 6.84 14.79
C ARG A 53 -0.06 5.48 14.12
N LEU A 54 1.08 4.81 13.94
CA LEU A 54 1.15 3.48 13.38
C LEU A 54 2.25 2.73 14.09
N LYS A 55 1.92 1.52 14.56
CA LYS A 55 2.90 0.62 15.15
C LYS A 55 3.14 -0.54 14.21
N LEU A 56 4.41 -0.75 13.88
CA LEU A 56 4.82 -1.87 13.03
C LEU A 56 5.31 -3.02 13.90
N PRO A 57 5.18 -4.28 13.43
CA PRO A 57 5.65 -5.44 14.20
C PRO A 57 7.16 -5.58 14.26
N CYS A 58 7.89 -4.74 13.53
CA CYS A 58 9.35 -4.77 13.47
C CYS A 58 9.87 -3.38 13.13
N GLU A 59 11.19 -3.22 13.08
CA GLU A 59 11.82 -1.98 12.67
C GLU A 59 11.36 -1.58 11.27
N ILE A 60 11.20 -0.27 11.05
CA ILE A 60 10.63 0.25 9.80
C ILE A 60 11.40 -0.17 8.55
N SER A 61 12.74 -0.15 8.60
CA SER A 61 13.55 -0.59 7.44
C SER A 61 13.27 -2.02 7.07
N LYS A 62 13.14 -2.88 8.07
CA LYS A 62 12.83 -4.29 7.87
C LYS A 62 11.41 -4.47 7.35
N TRP A 63 10.49 -3.68 7.85
CA TRP A 63 9.10 -3.71 7.37
C TRP A 63 9.04 -3.40 5.88
N PHE A 64 9.72 -2.32 5.44
CA PHE A 64 9.77 -1.97 4.02
C PHE A 64 10.41 -3.09 3.19
N GLU A 65 11.51 -3.65 3.66
CA GLU A 65 12.18 -4.74 2.96
C GLU A 65 11.22 -5.91 2.71
N GLN A 66 10.49 -6.30 3.74
CA GLN A 66 9.55 -7.41 3.65
C GLN A 66 8.31 -7.03 2.81
N ALA A 67 7.76 -5.86 3.03
CA ALA A 67 6.53 -5.43 2.35
C ALA A 67 6.75 -5.22 0.85
N LEU A 68 7.95 -4.81 0.44
CA LEU A 68 8.29 -4.61 -0.97
C LEU A 68 8.82 -5.88 -1.65
N SER A 69 8.93 -6.98 -0.93
CA SER A 69 9.47 -8.23 -1.47
C SER A 69 8.44 -9.15 -2.11
N TYR A 70 7.14 -8.84 -1.99
CA TYR A 70 6.10 -9.66 -2.61
C TYR A 70 6.25 -9.65 -4.14
N PRO A 71 6.03 -10.81 -4.81
CA PRO A 71 6.45 -10.99 -6.21
C PRO A 71 5.97 -9.94 -7.21
N ALA A 72 4.74 -9.47 -7.08
CA ALA A 72 4.17 -8.50 -8.03
C ALA A 72 4.41 -7.05 -7.61
N VAL A 73 4.96 -6.81 -6.43
CA VAL A 73 5.11 -5.46 -5.87
C VAL A 73 6.31 -4.75 -6.47
N GLN A 74 6.09 -3.52 -6.93
CA GLN A 74 7.14 -2.65 -7.43
C GLN A 74 7.04 -1.28 -6.79
N LEU A 75 8.17 -0.76 -6.34
CA LEU A 75 8.26 0.61 -5.85
C LEU A 75 8.35 1.55 -7.06
N LEU A 76 7.47 2.54 -7.09
CA LEU A 76 7.37 3.49 -8.19
C LEU A 76 7.79 4.88 -7.74
N ASP A 77 8.51 5.59 -8.62
CA ASP A 77 8.82 7.00 -8.37
C ASP A 77 7.52 7.81 -8.31
N LEU A 78 7.50 8.85 -7.49
CA LEU A 78 6.35 9.73 -7.42
C LEU A 78 6.32 10.62 -8.66
N THR A 79 5.32 10.41 -9.51
CA THR A 79 5.01 11.26 -10.66
C THR A 79 3.56 11.72 -10.55
N PRO A 80 3.15 12.75 -11.30
CA PRO A 80 1.73 13.14 -11.31
C PRO A 80 0.80 11.98 -11.68
N GLU A 81 1.21 11.16 -12.64
CA GLU A 81 0.41 10.01 -13.09
C GLU A 81 0.25 8.98 -11.96
N ILE A 82 1.33 8.68 -11.24
CA ILE A 82 1.30 7.73 -10.13
C ILE A 82 0.48 8.29 -8.96
N ALA A 83 0.63 9.59 -8.68
CA ALA A 83 -0.16 10.23 -7.63
C ALA A 83 -1.66 10.14 -7.91
N ILE A 84 -2.06 10.38 -9.16
CA ILE A 84 -3.45 10.25 -9.59
C ILE A 84 -3.93 8.80 -9.48
N ALA A 85 -3.12 7.86 -9.98
CA ALA A 85 -3.49 6.44 -9.95
C ALA A 85 -3.71 5.93 -8.53
N SER A 86 -2.89 6.39 -7.57
CA SER A 86 -3.03 5.95 -6.18
C SER A 86 -4.32 6.44 -5.52
N THR A 87 -4.89 7.55 -5.98
CA THR A 87 -6.14 8.06 -5.43
C THR A 87 -7.38 7.33 -5.96
N GLN A 88 -7.25 6.60 -7.05
CA GLN A 88 -8.38 5.89 -7.65
C GLN A 88 -8.89 4.72 -6.81
N LEU A 89 -8.11 4.28 -5.83
CA LEU A 89 -8.53 3.24 -4.90
C LEU A 89 -9.14 3.78 -3.62
N ILE A 90 -9.26 5.10 -3.50
CA ILE A 90 -9.76 5.73 -2.29
C ILE A 90 -11.16 5.25 -1.91
N GLY A 91 -11.99 4.93 -2.90
CA GLY A 91 -13.32 4.41 -2.68
C GLY A 91 -13.38 3.09 -1.92
N PHE A 92 -12.31 2.28 -2.01
CA PHE A 92 -12.27 0.98 -1.35
C PHE A 92 -12.10 1.10 0.17
N HIS A 93 -11.32 2.06 0.63
CA HIS A 93 -11.09 2.22 2.07
C HIS A 93 -11.94 3.32 2.68
N ARG A 94 -12.69 4.07 1.87
CA ARG A 94 -13.63 5.07 2.36
C ARG A 94 -14.99 4.49 2.65
N ASP A 95 -15.25 3.30 2.20
CA ASP A 95 -16.53 2.65 2.45
C ASP A 95 -16.72 2.50 3.95
N PRO A 96 -17.83 2.97 4.45
CA PRO A 96 -18.15 2.86 5.85
C PRO A 96 -18.35 1.40 6.26
#